data_ba6e4434034c22cfd8acde29f1e48e5d
#
_entry.id   ba6e4434034c22cfd8acde29f1e48e5d
#
_cell.length_a   1.000
_cell.length_b   1.000
_cell.length_c   1.000
_cell.angle_alpha   90.00
_cell.angle_beta   90.00
_cell.angle_gamma   90.00
#
_symmetry.space_group_name_H-M   'P 1'
#
loop_
_entity.id
_entity.type
_entity.pdbx_description
1 polymer ?
#
loop_
_entity_poly.entity_id
_entity_poly.type
_entity_poly.pdbx_seq_one_letter_code
_entity_poly.pdbx_strand_id
1 'polypeptide(L)'
;MQYKKNHIQTNDGSWTYRIEGLKESYHSRHGAVTESQFVYVDAGLSHWIQNNPSSRCRILELGYGTGLIAYLSFIAAVIQKKAIHYTSLEPYQINLEELHLLEYQKFFVSKNCVPNFNEFSALPW
;
A
#
# COMPACT_ATOMS: atom_id res chain seq x y z
N MET A 1 7.85 -15.39 -14.22
CA MET A 1 6.57 -15.48 -14.94
C MET A 1 5.76 -14.22 -14.67
N GLN A 2 5.35 -13.53 -15.70
CA GLN A 2 4.50 -12.35 -15.54
C GLN A 2 3.04 -12.78 -15.73
N TYR A 3 2.22 -12.57 -14.73
CA TYR A 3 0.79 -12.80 -14.84
C TYR A 3 0.15 -11.64 -15.60
N LYS A 4 -0.77 -11.96 -16.52
CA LYS A 4 -1.60 -10.95 -17.16
C LYS A 4 -2.61 -10.41 -16.12
N LYS A 5 -2.67 -9.09 -16.03
CA LYS A 5 -3.46 -8.39 -15.03
C LYS A 5 -4.52 -7.51 -15.72
N ASN A 6 -5.70 -7.48 -15.16
CA ASN A 6 -6.78 -6.59 -15.57
C ASN A 6 -6.88 -5.44 -14.58
N HIS A 7 -6.81 -4.21 -15.08
CA HIS A 7 -6.98 -2.97 -14.32
C HIS A 7 -8.46 -2.78 -14.00
N ILE A 8 -8.83 -2.77 -12.73
CA ILE A 8 -10.22 -2.67 -12.27
C ILE A 8 -10.37 -1.58 -11.21
N GLN A 9 -11.52 -0.92 -11.21
CA GLN A 9 -11.88 0.07 -10.20
C GLN A 9 -12.67 -0.58 -9.08
N THR A 10 -12.32 -0.26 -7.85
CA THR A 10 -13.04 -0.70 -6.65
C THR A 10 -14.14 0.30 -6.27
N ASN A 11 -15.02 -0.06 -5.34
CA ASN A 11 -16.20 0.73 -4.99
C ASN A 11 -15.88 2.10 -4.35
N ASP A 12 -14.69 2.29 -3.79
CA ASP A 12 -14.25 3.59 -3.27
C ASP A 12 -13.64 4.51 -4.33
N GLY A 13 -13.62 4.08 -5.59
CA GLY A 13 -13.02 4.80 -6.71
C GLY A 13 -11.54 4.55 -6.91
N SER A 14 -10.86 3.85 -5.99
CA SER A 14 -9.47 3.47 -6.16
C SER A 14 -9.29 2.28 -7.10
N TRP A 15 -8.12 2.19 -7.72
CA TRP A 15 -7.81 1.15 -8.69
C TRP A 15 -7.01 0.01 -8.09
N THR A 16 -7.18 -1.16 -8.67
CA THR A 16 -6.38 -2.35 -8.36
C THR A 16 -6.22 -3.22 -9.59
N TYR A 17 -5.49 -4.31 -9.44
CA TYR A 17 -5.36 -5.34 -10.48
C TYR A 17 -6.04 -6.64 -10.07
N ARG A 18 -6.64 -7.28 -11.04
CA ARG A 18 -7.10 -8.68 -10.96
C ARG A 18 -6.21 -9.54 -11.85
N ILE A 19 -5.76 -10.67 -11.32
CA ILE A 19 -4.95 -11.62 -12.09
C ILE A 19 -5.88 -12.39 -13.03
N GLU A 20 -5.58 -12.35 -14.34
CA GLU A 20 -6.35 -13.09 -15.34
C GLU A 20 -6.24 -14.61 -15.09
N GLY A 21 -7.35 -15.31 -15.16
CA GLY A 21 -7.40 -16.74 -14.90
C GLY A 21 -7.54 -17.14 -13.42
N LEU A 22 -7.32 -16.20 -12.50
CA LEU A 22 -7.61 -16.38 -11.08
C LEU A 22 -8.83 -15.55 -10.70
N LYS A 23 -9.63 -16.05 -9.74
CA LYS A 23 -10.77 -15.29 -9.20
C LYS A 23 -10.32 -14.30 -8.11
N GLU A 24 -9.06 -13.89 -8.13
CA GLU A 24 -8.45 -13.07 -7.08
C GLU A 24 -7.98 -11.73 -7.62
N SER A 25 -8.06 -10.72 -6.78
CA SER A 25 -7.50 -9.39 -7.00
C SER A 25 -6.54 -9.03 -5.87
N TYR A 26 -5.65 -8.05 -6.11
CA TYR A 26 -4.69 -7.59 -5.11
C TYR A 26 -5.38 -6.96 -3.89
N HIS A 27 -6.57 -6.38 -4.08
CA HIS A 27 -7.36 -5.74 -3.02
C HIS A 27 -8.84 -6.07 -3.17
N SER A 28 -9.60 -5.83 -2.10
CA SER A 28 -11.05 -5.97 -2.11
C SER A 28 -11.72 -5.07 -3.16
N ARG A 29 -12.77 -5.58 -3.80
CA ARG A 29 -13.62 -4.79 -4.70
C ARG A 29 -14.42 -3.71 -3.99
N HIS A 30 -14.58 -3.82 -2.67
CA HIS A 30 -15.28 -2.82 -1.86
C HIS A 30 -14.51 -1.50 -1.74
N GLY A 31 -13.19 -1.55 -1.80
CA GLY A 31 -12.35 -0.36 -1.80
C GLY A 31 -10.90 -0.70 -1.48
N ALA A 32 -10.01 -0.59 -2.46
CA ALA A 32 -8.59 -0.91 -2.27
C ALA A 32 -7.96 -0.02 -1.19
N VAL A 33 -8.13 1.29 -1.29
CA VAL A 33 -7.57 2.26 -0.32
C VAL A 33 -8.30 2.20 1.01
N THR A 34 -9.64 2.21 1.00
CA THR A 34 -10.46 2.24 2.22
C THR A 34 -10.22 1.01 3.09
N GLU A 35 -10.23 -0.17 2.52
CA GLU A 35 -9.99 -1.40 3.26
C GLU A 35 -8.56 -1.49 3.79
N SER A 36 -7.57 -1.15 2.95
CA SER A 36 -6.17 -1.17 3.37
C SER A 36 -5.90 -0.19 4.51
N GLN A 37 -6.48 1.01 4.45
CA GLN A 37 -6.38 1.98 5.52
C GLN A 37 -6.99 1.46 6.82
N PHE A 38 -8.22 0.93 6.74
CA PHE A 38 -8.94 0.48 7.94
C PHE A 38 -8.29 -0.74 8.58
N VAL A 39 -8.01 -1.79 7.80
CA VAL A 39 -7.56 -3.09 8.33
C VAL A 39 -6.11 -3.04 8.76
N TYR A 40 -5.21 -2.56 7.89
CA TYR A 40 -3.77 -2.66 8.14
C TYR A 40 -3.21 -1.46 8.89
N VAL A 41 -3.71 -0.25 8.62
CA VAL A 41 -3.19 0.95 9.25
C VAL A 41 -3.94 1.28 10.53
N ASP A 42 -5.24 1.51 10.47
CA ASP A 42 -6.00 1.99 11.64
C ASP A 42 -6.12 0.91 12.71
N ALA A 43 -6.64 -0.26 12.36
CA ALA A 43 -6.82 -1.38 13.29
C ALA A 43 -5.52 -2.13 13.61
N GLY A 44 -4.53 -2.10 12.73
CA GLY A 44 -3.25 -2.76 12.87
C GLY A 44 -2.14 -1.83 13.39
N LEU A 45 -1.47 -1.15 12.47
CA LEU A 45 -0.27 -0.37 12.77
C LEU A 45 -0.48 0.73 13.80
N SER A 46 -1.49 1.57 13.62
CA SER A 46 -1.77 2.69 14.53
C SER A 46 -2.13 2.20 15.91
N HIS A 47 -2.94 1.15 16.02
CA HIS A 47 -3.26 0.51 17.28
C HIS A 47 -1.99 -0.04 17.97
N TRP A 48 -1.11 -0.72 17.22
CA TRP A 48 0.14 -1.23 17.77
C TRP A 48 1.05 -0.10 18.27
N ILE A 49 1.21 0.99 17.51
CA ILE A 49 2.03 2.15 17.90
C ILE A 49 1.51 2.76 19.20
N GLN A 50 0.20 2.94 19.34
CA GLN A 50 -0.42 3.51 20.55
C GLN A 50 -0.14 2.66 21.79
N ASN A 51 -0.11 1.34 21.64
CA ASN A 51 0.13 0.41 22.75
C ASN A 51 1.61 0.12 23.01
N ASN A 52 2.51 0.55 22.11
CA ASN A 52 3.95 0.33 22.19
C ASN A 52 4.74 1.61 21.88
N PRO A 53 4.54 2.71 22.60
CA PRO A 53 5.08 4.02 22.24
C PRO A 53 6.61 4.06 22.24
N SER A 54 7.26 3.29 23.11
CA SER A 54 8.72 3.26 23.27
C SER A 54 9.41 2.15 22.47
N SER A 55 8.65 1.25 21.84
CA SER A 55 9.20 0.10 21.11
C SER A 55 9.58 0.48 19.67
N ARG A 56 10.62 -0.18 19.15
CA ARG A 56 10.96 -0.09 17.73
C ARG A 56 9.88 -0.80 16.90
N CYS A 57 9.36 -0.13 15.89
CA CYS A 57 8.38 -0.73 14.98
C CYS A 57 9.09 -1.45 13.83
N ARG A 58 8.84 -2.73 13.69
CA ARG A 58 9.31 -3.54 12.57
C ARG A 58 8.11 -4.22 11.92
N ILE A 59 8.00 -4.07 10.61
CA ILE A 59 6.92 -4.68 9.82
C ILE A 59 7.54 -5.67 8.85
N LEU A 60 6.97 -6.86 8.79
CA LEU A 60 7.22 -7.83 7.74
C LEU A 60 5.94 -8.01 6.93
N GLU A 61 6.01 -7.71 5.65
CA GLU A 61 4.93 -7.91 4.70
C GLU A 61 5.24 -9.09 3.79
N LEU A 62 4.29 -9.98 3.64
CA LEU A 62 4.33 -11.05 2.66
C LEU A 62 3.44 -10.69 1.49
N GLY A 63 4.07 -10.39 0.33
CA GLY A 63 3.37 -9.92 -0.86
C GLY A 63 3.23 -8.41 -0.90
N TYR A 64 4.23 -7.72 -1.46
CA TYR A 64 4.21 -6.27 -1.65
C TYR A 64 3.06 -5.80 -2.56
N GLY A 65 2.75 -6.61 -3.59
CA GLY A 65 1.68 -6.33 -4.52
C GLY A 65 1.84 -4.97 -5.18
N THR A 66 0.84 -4.10 -5.01
CA THR A 66 0.85 -2.73 -5.56
C THR A 66 1.66 -1.75 -4.72
N GLY A 67 2.12 -2.14 -3.52
CA GLY A 67 2.81 -1.27 -2.58
C GLY A 67 1.88 -0.33 -1.80
N LEU A 68 0.57 -0.51 -1.90
CA LEU A 68 -0.40 0.37 -1.24
C LEU A 68 -0.28 0.31 0.29
N ILE A 69 -0.17 -0.87 0.88
CA ILE A 69 -0.05 -1.02 2.33
C ILE A 69 1.28 -0.42 2.83
N ALA A 70 2.38 -0.63 2.10
CA ALA A 70 3.66 -0.01 2.42
C ALA A 70 3.58 1.51 2.37
N TYR A 71 2.93 2.07 1.35
CA TYR A 71 2.74 3.51 1.21
C TYR A 71 1.86 4.11 2.32
N LEU A 72 0.75 3.47 2.65
CA LEU A 72 -0.12 3.90 3.76
C LEU A 72 0.60 3.82 5.11
N SER A 73 1.41 2.78 5.31
CA SER A 73 2.25 2.62 6.51
C SER A 73 3.30 3.72 6.62
N PHE A 74 3.90 4.10 5.49
CA PHE A 74 4.84 5.23 5.42
C PHE A 74 4.16 6.54 5.80
N ILE A 75 2.98 6.83 5.26
CA ILE A 75 2.20 8.02 5.63
C ILE A 75 1.89 8.02 7.12
N ALA A 76 1.43 6.90 7.67
CA ALA A 76 1.13 6.78 9.10
C ALA A 76 2.36 7.02 9.96
N ALA A 77 3.53 6.50 9.56
CA ALA A 77 4.79 6.72 10.25
C ALA A 77 5.16 8.21 10.31
N VAL A 78 5.02 8.92 9.20
CA VAL A 78 5.29 10.36 9.14
C VAL A 78 4.34 11.14 10.03
N ILE A 79 3.04 10.88 9.93
CA ILE A 79 2.01 11.57 10.73
C ILE A 79 2.21 11.33 12.23
N GLN A 80 2.50 10.10 12.63
CA GLN A 80 2.66 9.70 14.02
C GLN A 80 4.10 9.89 14.54
N LYS A 81 5.00 10.41 13.70
CA LYS A 81 6.42 10.63 14.03
C LYS A 81 7.09 9.37 14.58
N LYS A 82 6.79 8.23 13.96
CA LYS A 82 7.30 6.92 14.37
C LYS A 82 8.25 6.37 13.30
N ALA A 83 9.48 6.06 13.70
CA ALA A 83 10.41 5.36 12.81
C ALA A 83 9.97 3.90 12.66
N ILE A 84 9.87 3.43 11.42
CA ILE A 84 9.47 2.07 11.08
C ILE A 84 10.54 1.43 10.21
N HIS A 85 10.91 0.20 10.55
CA HIS A 85 11.68 -0.67 9.66
C HIS A 85 10.70 -1.58 8.93
N TYR A 86 10.60 -1.41 7.61
CA TYR A 86 9.66 -2.15 6.77
C TYR A 86 10.41 -3.12 5.86
N THR A 87 10.04 -4.37 5.90
CA THR A 87 10.56 -5.41 5.01
C THR A 87 9.40 -6.07 4.28
N SER A 88 9.49 -6.15 2.97
CA SER A 88 8.48 -6.83 2.15
C SER A 88 9.11 -7.88 1.26
N LEU A 89 8.45 -9.02 1.13
CA LEU A 89 8.84 -10.12 0.28
C LEU A 89 7.85 -10.24 -0.88
N GLU A 90 8.33 -10.01 -2.11
CA GLU A 90 7.51 -10.05 -3.31
C GLU A 90 8.25 -10.76 -4.46
N PRO A 91 7.83 -11.98 -4.82
CA PRO A 91 8.47 -12.71 -5.92
C PRO A 91 8.05 -12.23 -7.31
N TYR A 92 6.91 -11.52 -7.44
CA TYR A 92 6.32 -11.11 -8.72
C TYR A 92 6.03 -9.62 -8.76
N GLN A 93 7.07 -8.82 -8.76
CA GLN A 93 6.96 -7.36 -8.73
C GLN A 93 6.14 -6.81 -9.92
N ILE A 94 5.24 -5.88 -9.61
CA ILE A 94 4.54 -5.08 -10.62
C ILE A 94 5.49 -4.00 -11.12
N ASN A 95 5.55 -3.79 -12.44
CA ASN A 95 6.42 -2.77 -13.01
C ASN A 95 5.90 -1.35 -12.73
N LEU A 96 6.77 -0.34 -12.86
CA LEU A 96 6.44 1.05 -12.55
C LEU A 96 5.32 1.61 -13.43
N GLU A 97 5.25 1.22 -14.69
CA GLU A 97 4.18 1.69 -15.60
C GLU A 97 2.81 1.22 -15.11
N GLU A 98 2.70 -0.05 -14.75
CA GLU A 98 1.47 -0.60 -14.18
C GLU A 98 1.14 0.03 -12.82
N LEU A 99 2.13 0.32 -11.97
CA LEU A 99 1.91 1.02 -10.70
C LEU A 99 1.39 2.44 -10.90
N HIS A 100 1.89 3.17 -11.88
CA HIS A 100 1.44 4.53 -12.20
C HIS A 100 -0.03 4.57 -12.66
N LEU A 101 -0.51 3.53 -13.33
CA LEU A 101 -1.91 3.43 -13.76
C LEU A 101 -2.90 3.28 -12.59
N LEU A 102 -2.43 2.94 -11.40
CA LEU A 102 -3.28 2.85 -10.21
C LEU A 102 -3.67 4.21 -9.65
N GLU A 103 -2.91 5.25 -9.97
CA GLU A 103 -3.23 6.66 -9.63
C GLU A 103 -3.46 6.91 -8.12
N TYR A 104 -2.82 6.13 -7.24
CA TYR A 104 -3.01 6.25 -5.78
C TYR A 104 -2.65 7.63 -5.25
N GLN A 105 -1.74 8.37 -5.90
CA GLN A 105 -1.42 9.74 -5.51
C GLN A 105 -2.64 10.67 -5.51
N LYS A 106 -3.68 10.39 -6.28
CA LYS A 106 -4.90 11.20 -6.30
C LYS A 106 -5.70 11.15 -4.99
N PHE A 107 -5.54 10.09 -4.20
CA PHE A 107 -6.17 9.96 -2.89
C PHE A 107 -5.44 10.72 -1.77
N PHE A 108 -4.22 11.19 -2.03
CA PHE A 108 -3.32 11.74 -1.01
C PHE A 108 -2.79 13.13 -1.35
N VAL A 109 -3.43 13.86 -2.28
CA VAL A 109 -2.98 15.15 -2.82
C VAL A 109 -2.78 16.23 -1.75
N SER A 110 -3.54 16.20 -0.67
CA SER A 110 -3.49 17.22 0.40
C SER A 110 -2.39 17.01 1.45
N LYS A 111 -1.60 15.97 1.34
CA LYS A 111 -0.57 15.63 2.35
C LYS A 111 0.81 16.10 1.89
N ASN A 112 1.08 17.38 2.05
CA ASN A 112 2.30 18.06 1.56
C ASN A 112 3.64 17.59 2.16
N CYS A 113 3.62 16.73 3.17
CA CYS A 113 4.83 16.31 3.88
C CYS A 113 5.34 14.91 3.51
N VAL A 114 4.71 14.25 2.54
CA VAL A 114 5.09 12.91 2.09
C VAL A 114 5.26 12.89 0.57
N PRO A 115 6.19 12.10 0.02
CA PRO A 115 6.28 11.89 -1.41
C PRO A 115 4.97 11.31 -1.94
N ASN A 116 4.60 11.66 -3.17
CA ASN A 116 3.45 11.04 -3.79
C ASN A 116 3.71 9.54 -4.08
N PHE A 117 2.66 8.80 -4.41
CA PHE A 117 2.79 7.36 -4.61
C PHE A 117 3.78 6.99 -5.73
N ASN A 118 3.83 7.76 -6.80
CA ASN A 118 4.74 7.50 -7.90
C ASN A 118 6.21 7.66 -7.49
N GLU A 119 6.53 8.70 -6.72
CA GLU A 119 7.87 8.91 -6.15
C GLU A 119 8.22 7.79 -5.16
N PHE A 120 7.29 7.43 -4.29
CA PHE A 120 7.48 6.35 -3.33
C PHE A 120 7.75 5.01 -4.01
N SER A 121 6.98 4.69 -5.06
CA SER A 121 7.12 3.43 -5.81
C SER A 121 8.44 3.31 -6.55
N ALA A 122 9.08 4.45 -6.87
CA ALA A 122 10.37 4.50 -7.58
C ALA A 122 11.58 4.44 -6.63
N LEU A 123 11.38 4.42 -5.31
CA LEU A 123 12.47 4.27 -4.36
C LEU A 123 13.16 2.91 -4.51
N PRO A 124 14.49 2.85 -4.36
CA PRO A 124 15.20 1.58 -4.34
C PRO A 124 14.86 0.80 -3.06
N TRP A 125 14.46 -0.43 -3.23
CA TRP A 125 14.10 -1.36 -2.16
C TRP A 125 15.12 -2.51 -2.06
#